data_ed6aa2718d4c1681601ffc19fd881841
#
_entry.id   ed6aa2718d4c1681601ffc19fd881841
#
_cell.length_a   1.000
_cell.length_b   1.000
_cell.length_c   1.000
_cell.angle_alpha   90.00
_cell.angle_beta   90.00
_cell.angle_gamma   90.00
#
_symmetry.space_group_name_H-M   'P 1'
#
loop_
_entity.id
_entity.type
_entity.pdbx_description
1 polymer ?
#
loop_
_entity_poly.entity_id
_entity_poly.type
_entity_poly.pdbx_seq_one_letter_code
_entity_poly.pdbx_strand_id
1 'polypeptide(L)'
;VGKKKGEFKRTSNRHDYALKPYGRTALNALKDAGYDVISVGKIFDIFDGEGLTESNKSKSSVHGMEQTIDIAKRDFKGLCFVNLVDFDALWGHRRNVKGYAEELEKFDVKLGEFLKELKEDDLLIITADHGNDPTHTGTDHTREQVPFFAYSPSMEGDGKLQDSDTFAVIGATIA
;
A
#
# COMPACT_ATOMS: atom_id res chain seq x y z
N VAL A 1 -18.41 -13.14 10.97
CA VAL A 1 -19.52 -13.39 11.90
C VAL A 1 -20.73 -13.90 11.16
N GLY A 2 -21.53 -14.74 11.80
CA GLY A 2 -22.74 -15.37 11.27
C GLY A 2 -23.24 -16.41 12.23
N LYS A 3 -24.55 -16.77 12.18
CA LYS A 3 -25.14 -17.74 13.11
C LYS A 3 -25.18 -19.17 12.52
N LYS A 4 -25.16 -19.32 11.20
CA LYS A 4 -25.21 -20.63 10.52
C LYS A 4 -24.50 -20.58 9.16
N LYS A 5 -24.26 -21.74 8.56
CA LYS A 5 -23.65 -21.92 7.24
C LYS A 5 -24.40 -21.05 6.20
N GLY A 6 -23.67 -20.28 5.39
CA GLY A 6 -24.20 -19.36 4.39
C GLY A 6 -24.43 -17.92 4.89
N GLU A 7 -24.42 -17.69 6.21
CA GLU A 7 -24.59 -16.36 6.80
C GLU A 7 -23.24 -15.73 7.23
N PHE A 8 -22.13 -16.48 7.12
CA PHE A 8 -20.84 -15.97 7.56
C PHE A 8 -20.38 -14.79 6.69
N LYS A 9 -20.13 -13.66 7.34
CA LYS A 9 -19.58 -12.46 6.73
C LYS A 9 -18.23 -12.12 7.38
N ARG A 10 -17.27 -11.74 6.57
CA ARG A 10 -15.99 -11.19 7.03
C ARG A 10 -16.24 -9.80 7.62
N THR A 11 -15.62 -9.49 8.73
CA THR A 11 -15.73 -8.17 9.38
C THR A 11 -14.35 -7.53 9.51
N SER A 12 -14.34 -6.23 9.77
CA SER A 12 -13.11 -5.46 10.06
C SER A 12 -12.45 -5.82 11.40
N ASN A 13 -13.13 -6.64 12.23
CA ASN A 13 -12.59 -7.07 13.53
C ASN A 13 -11.61 -8.25 13.43
N ARG A 14 -11.24 -8.65 12.20
CA ARG A 14 -10.18 -9.64 12.01
C ARG A 14 -8.87 -9.07 12.51
N HIS A 15 -8.11 -9.88 13.25
CA HIS A 15 -6.76 -9.59 13.66
C HIS A 15 -5.82 -10.65 13.10
N ASP A 16 -4.75 -10.22 12.47
CA ASP A 16 -3.69 -11.10 12.00
C ASP A 16 -2.55 -11.01 13.03
N TYR A 17 -2.12 -12.16 13.57
CA TYR A 17 -0.97 -12.23 14.47
C TYR A 17 0.29 -12.40 13.63
N ALA A 18 0.98 -11.31 13.38
CA ALA A 18 2.23 -11.31 12.65
C ALA A 18 3.42 -11.59 13.56
N LEU A 19 4.46 -12.16 12.99
CA LEU A 19 5.77 -12.17 13.62
C LEU A 19 6.48 -10.86 13.31
N LYS A 20 7.19 -10.33 14.30
CA LYS A 20 8.08 -9.19 14.08
C LYS A 20 9.11 -9.50 13.01
N PRO A 21 9.54 -8.53 12.20
CA PRO A 21 10.68 -8.69 11.30
C PRO A 21 11.89 -9.25 12.08
N TYR A 22 12.58 -10.22 11.52
CA TYR A 22 13.73 -10.87 12.16
C TYR A 22 14.97 -9.96 12.23
N GLY A 23 14.95 -8.81 11.54
CA GLY A 23 16.06 -7.86 11.52
C GLY A 23 15.55 -6.42 11.37
N ARG A 24 16.49 -5.48 11.40
CA ARG A 24 16.20 -4.07 11.16
C ARG A 24 15.71 -3.87 9.73
N THR A 25 14.69 -3.07 9.59
CA THR A 25 14.10 -2.66 8.30
C THR A 25 14.41 -1.18 8.03
N ALA A 26 14.12 -0.71 6.81
CA ALA A 26 14.17 0.72 6.48
C ALA A 26 13.27 1.56 7.41
N LEU A 27 12.12 1.00 7.87
CA LEU A 27 11.24 1.67 8.82
C LEU A 27 11.93 1.96 10.16
N ASN A 28 12.70 0.98 10.67
CA ASN A 28 13.50 1.20 11.89
C ASN A 28 14.59 2.25 11.67
N ALA A 29 15.27 2.23 10.50
CA ALA A 29 16.32 3.20 10.20
C ALA A 29 15.78 4.63 10.17
N LEU A 30 14.65 4.86 9.51
CA LEU A 30 13.98 6.16 9.45
C LEU A 30 13.55 6.65 10.85
N LYS A 31 12.87 5.78 11.60
CA LYS A 31 12.43 6.11 12.97
C LYS A 31 13.59 6.47 13.89
N ASP A 32 14.68 5.69 13.87
CA ASP A 32 15.85 5.94 14.69
C ASP A 32 16.60 7.22 14.28
N ALA A 33 16.47 7.61 13.01
CA ALA A 33 16.96 8.89 12.49
C ALA A 33 16.04 10.09 12.82
N GLY A 34 14.91 9.85 13.51
CA GLY A 34 13.98 10.88 13.94
C GLY A 34 12.97 11.30 12.89
N TYR A 35 12.81 10.52 11.81
CA TYR A 35 11.79 10.74 10.79
C TYR A 35 10.44 10.14 11.20
N ASP A 36 9.37 10.71 10.68
CA ASP A 36 8.05 10.13 10.77
C ASP A 36 7.95 8.88 9.89
N VAL A 37 7.33 7.82 10.43
CA VAL A 37 7.02 6.59 9.70
C VAL A 37 5.55 6.29 9.93
N ILE A 38 4.74 6.83 9.03
CA ILE A 38 3.28 6.78 9.11
C ILE A 38 2.79 5.60 8.27
N SER A 39 1.97 4.75 8.85
CA SER A 39 1.37 3.62 8.14
C SER A 39 -0.12 3.83 7.89
N VAL A 40 -0.59 3.38 6.70
CA VAL A 40 -2.01 3.32 6.33
C VAL A 40 -2.35 1.90 5.89
N GLY A 41 -3.49 1.40 6.34
CA GLY A 41 -3.96 0.06 5.99
C GLY A 41 -3.32 -1.03 6.84
N LYS A 42 -2.82 -2.10 6.21
CA LYS A 42 -2.27 -3.29 6.89
C LYS A 42 -0.78 -3.22 7.25
N ILE A 43 -0.10 -2.15 6.95
CA ILE A 43 1.34 -2.04 7.20
C ILE A 43 1.67 -2.29 8.67
N PHE A 44 0.85 -1.77 9.59
CA PHE A 44 1.03 -2.06 11.02
C PHE A 44 0.98 -3.57 11.31
N ASP A 45 0.00 -4.27 10.79
CA ASP A 45 -0.18 -5.69 11.03
C ASP A 45 0.95 -6.53 10.37
N ILE A 46 1.46 -6.09 9.20
CA ILE A 46 2.56 -6.76 8.47
C ILE A 46 3.89 -6.66 9.26
N PHE A 47 4.19 -5.50 9.81
CA PHE A 47 5.43 -5.25 10.55
C PHE A 47 5.29 -5.40 12.06
N ASP A 48 4.13 -5.83 12.57
CA ASP A 48 3.80 -5.89 14.01
C ASP A 48 4.12 -4.58 14.75
N GLY A 49 3.86 -3.44 14.05
CA GLY A 49 4.15 -2.10 14.56
C GLY A 49 5.62 -1.70 14.60
N GLU A 50 6.55 -2.60 14.21
CA GLU A 50 7.99 -2.30 14.26
C GLU A 50 8.36 -1.17 13.29
N GLY A 51 9.12 -0.21 13.80
CA GLY A 51 9.63 0.92 13.03
C GLY A 51 8.61 2.00 12.71
N LEU A 52 7.36 1.89 13.17
CA LEU A 52 6.31 2.89 12.93
C LEU A 52 6.28 3.97 14.02
N THR A 53 5.94 5.20 13.63
CA THR A 53 5.63 6.31 14.55
C THR A 53 4.13 6.55 14.66
N GLU A 54 3.37 6.26 13.59
CA GLU A 54 1.91 6.43 13.54
C GLU A 54 1.27 5.30 12.73
N SER A 55 0.03 4.93 13.07
CA SER A 55 -0.72 3.90 12.34
C SER A 55 -2.18 4.28 12.13
N ASN A 56 -2.64 4.17 10.88
CA ASN A 56 -3.97 4.50 10.43
C ASN A 56 -4.62 3.27 9.78
N LYS A 57 -5.52 2.60 10.49
CA LYS A 57 -6.25 1.44 9.93
C LYS A 57 -7.28 1.91 8.91
N SER A 58 -7.24 1.35 7.72
CA SER A 58 -8.24 1.61 6.68
C SER A 58 -9.37 0.58 6.70
N LYS A 59 -10.57 0.99 6.28
CA LYS A 59 -11.75 0.13 6.13
C LYS A 59 -11.92 -0.37 4.70
N SER A 60 -11.30 0.30 3.74
CA SER A 60 -11.30 0.00 2.31
C SER A 60 -10.11 0.69 1.66
N SER A 61 -9.81 0.37 0.39
CA SER A 61 -8.77 1.06 -0.37
C SER A 61 -9.10 2.54 -0.56
N VAL A 62 -10.36 2.87 -0.85
CA VAL A 62 -10.81 4.28 -0.96
C VAL A 62 -10.57 5.03 0.34
N HIS A 63 -10.95 4.47 1.49
CA HIS A 63 -10.70 5.08 2.81
C HIS A 63 -9.19 5.21 3.09
N GLY A 64 -8.37 4.24 2.67
CA GLY A 64 -6.92 4.34 2.77
C GLY A 64 -6.36 5.51 1.96
N MET A 65 -6.87 5.73 0.75
CA MET A 65 -6.49 6.89 -0.06
C MET A 65 -6.94 8.22 0.56
N GLU A 66 -8.14 8.29 1.14
CA GLU A 66 -8.60 9.48 1.86
C GLU A 66 -7.67 9.83 3.04
N GLN A 67 -7.30 8.84 3.85
CA GLN A 67 -6.32 9.00 4.92
C GLN A 67 -4.96 9.47 4.39
N THR A 68 -4.51 8.92 3.27
CA THR A 68 -3.24 9.30 2.63
C THR A 68 -3.26 10.75 2.14
N ILE A 69 -4.37 11.20 1.53
CA ILE A 69 -4.58 12.58 1.12
C ILE A 69 -4.54 13.53 2.32
N ASP A 70 -5.19 13.16 3.42
CA ASP A 70 -5.18 13.97 4.64
C ASP A 70 -3.80 14.02 5.32
N ILE A 71 -3.01 12.94 5.23
CA ILE A 71 -1.62 12.92 5.70
C ILE A 71 -0.74 13.83 4.82
N ALA A 72 -0.92 13.82 3.49
CA ALA A 72 -0.15 14.66 2.57
C ALA A 72 -0.32 16.17 2.84
N LYS A 73 -1.48 16.58 3.36
CA LYS A 73 -1.73 17.99 3.77
C LYS A 73 -0.98 18.40 5.03
N ARG A 74 -0.47 17.43 5.80
CA ARG A 74 0.25 17.67 7.04
C ARG A 74 1.69 18.11 6.74
N ASP A 75 2.28 18.78 7.72
CA ASP A 75 3.71 19.06 7.71
C ASP A 75 4.43 17.93 8.46
N PHE A 76 4.94 16.92 7.73
CA PHE A 76 5.74 15.85 8.29
C PHE A 76 6.96 15.58 7.39
N LYS A 77 8.01 15.01 7.95
CA LYS A 77 9.21 14.61 7.21
C LYS A 77 9.51 13.15 7.48
N GLY A 78 9.43 12.33 6.43
CA GLY A 78 9.62 10.90 6.56
C GLY A 78 8.87 10.09 5.51
N LEU A 79 8.32 8.95 5.90
CA LEU A 79 7.65 8.00 5.04
C LEU A 79 6.18 7.84 5.42
N CYS A 80 5.28 7.97 4.46
CA CYS A 80 3.92 7.46 4.54
C CYS A 80 3.83 6.16 3.73
N PHE A 81 3.70 5.02 4.42
CA PHE A 81 3.63 3.70 3.79
C PHE A 81 2.19 3.21 3.76
N VAL A 82 1.64 3.03 2.57
CA VAL A 82 0.22 2.75 2.33
C VAL A 82 0.04 1.36 1.74
N ASN A 83 -0.91 0.59 2.28
CA ASN A 83 -1.34 -0.69 1.71
C ASN A 83 -2.84 -0.65 1.41
N LEU A 84 -3.20 -0.78 0.12
CA LEU A 84 -4.58 -0.77 -0.37
C LEU A 84 -5.05 -2.21 -0.62
N VAL A 85 -5.72 -2.79 0.35
CA VAL A 85 -5.97 -4.24 0.47
C VAL A 85 -7.06 -4.78 -0.46
N ASP A 86 -8.00 -3.94 -0.94
CA ASP A 86 -9.20 -4.42 -1.63
C ASP A 86 -8.91 -5.07 -2.98
N PHE A 87 -7.85 -4.63 -3.68
CA PHE A 87 -7.39 -5.24 -4.92
C PHE A 87 -7.15 -6.74 -4.77
N ASP A 88 -6.45 -7.11 -3.71
CA ASP A 88 -6.17 -8.50 -3.37
C ASP A 88 -7.39 -9.18 -2.73
N ALA A 89 -7.85 -8.66 -1.59
CA ALA A 89 -8.79 -9.36 -0.72
C ALA A 89 -10.22 -9.47 -1.28
N LEU A 90 -10.70 -8.46 -2.01
CA LEU A 90 -12.06 -8.42 -2.54
C LEU A 90 -12.14 -8.82 -4.01
N TRP A 91 -11.12 -8.54 -4.81
CA TRP A 91 -11.20 -8.68 -6.25
C TRP A 91 -10.26 -9.74 -6.80
N GLY A 92 -8.98 -9.75 -6.42
CA GLY A 92 -7.98 -10.70 -6.87
C GLY A 92 -8.31 -12.13 -6.47
N HIS A 93 -8.36 -12.44 -5.18
CA HIS A 93 -8.70 -13.77 -4.66
C HIS A 93 -10.10 -14.27 -5.05
N ARG A 94 -11.01 -13.37 -5.37
CA ARG A 94 -12.38 -13.72 -5.77
C ARG A 94 -12.57 -13.80 -7.28
N ARG A 95 -11.50 -13.58 -8.04
CA ARG A 95 -11.52 -13.61 -9.52
C ARG A 95 -12.62 -12.71 -10.10
N ASN A 96 -12.83 -11.56 -9.46
CA ASN A 96 -13.80 -10.58 -9.89
C ASN A 96 -13.13 -9.51 -10.75
N VAL A 97 -12.98 -9.78 -12.04
CA VAL A 97 -12.34 -8.89 -13.02
C VAL A 97 -12.99 -7.52 -13.05
N LYS A 98 -14.34 -7.48 -13.05
CA LYS A 98 -15.10 -6.23 -13.08
C LYS A 98 -14.85 -5.40 -11.82
N GLY A 99 -14.91 -6.01 -10.64
CA GLY A 99 -14.64 -5.33 -9.38
C GLY A 99 -13.21 -4.82 -9.29
N TYR A 100 -12.24 -5.56 -9.84
CA TYR A 100 -10.85 -5.12 -9.91
C TYR A 100 -10.68 -3.87 -10.79
N ALA A 101 -11.34 -3.86 -11.98
CA ALA A 101 -11.33 -2.70 -12.87
C ALA A 101 -11.99 -1.48 -12.23
N GLU A 102 -13.18 -1.65 -11.61
CA GLU A 102 -13.88 -0.58 -10.90
C GLU A 102 -13.05 -0.02 -9.72
N GLU A 103 -12.25 -0.86 -9.08
CA GLU A 103 -11.35 -0.40 -8.00
C GLU A 103 -10.16 0.41 -8.55
N LEU A 104 -9.62 0.04 -9.72
CA LEU A 104 -8.60 0.85 -10.40
C LEU A 104 -9.13 2.23 -10.79
N GLU A 105 -10.36 2.31 -11.30
CA GLU A 105 -11.00 3.59 -11.64
C GLU A 105 -11.18 4.48 -10.39
N LYS A 106 -11.60 3.91 -9.25
CA LYS A 106 -11.70 4.64 -7.99
C LYS A 106 -10.34 5.10 -7.46
N PHE A 107 -9.32 4.22 -7.58
CA PHE A 107 -7.95 4.57 -7.21
C PHE A 107 -7.44 5.73 -8.06
N ASP A 108 -7.65 5.71 -9.37
CA ASP A 108 -7.23 6.76 -10.30
C ASP A 108 -7.82 8.12 -9.94
N VAL A 109 -9.12 8.17 -9.62
CA VAL A 109 -9.77 9.39 -9.13
C VAL A 109 -9.10 9.91 -7.86
N LYS A 110 -8.85 9.03 -6.87
CA LYS A 110 -8.21 9.42 -5.62
C LYS A 110 -6.73 9.76 -5.79
N LEU A 111 -6.05 9.12 -6.72
CA LEU A 111 -4.68 9.47 -7.09
C LEU A 111 -4.63 10.88 -7.67
N GLY A 112 -5.58 11.24 -8.55
CA GLY A 112 -5.69 12.60 -9.08
C GLY A 112 -5.97 13.67 -8.02
N GLU A 113 -6.68 13.33 -6.92
CA GLU A 113 -6.82 14.20 -5.76
C GLU A 113 -5.50 14.31 -4.99
N PHE A 114 -4.84 13.19 -4.71
CA PHE A 114 -3.59 13.09 -3.96
C PHE A 114 -2.44 13.85 -4.64
N LEU A 115 -2.29 13.74 -5.96
CA LEU A 115 -1.23 14.42 -6.71
C LEU A 115 -1.25 15.95 -6.57
N LYS A 116 -2.41 16.54 -6.22
CA LYS A 116 -2.55 18.00 -5.98
C LYS A 116 -2.02 18.43 -4.62
N GLU A 117 -1.88 17.50 -3.70
CA GLU A 117 -1.38 17.75 -2.34
C GLU A 117 0.14 17.52 -2.22
N LEU A 118 0.79 16.91 -3.24
CA LEU A 118 2.23 16.68 -3.23
C LEU A 118 3.00 18.00 -3.28
N LYS A 119 4.00 18.10 -2.43
CA LYS A 119 4.95 19.22 -2.37
C LYS A 119 6.10 18.97 -3.34
N GLU A 120 6.86 20.01 -3.66
CA GLU A 120 7.92 19.98 -4.67
C GLU A 120 9.02 18.93 -4.37
N ASP A 121 9.28 18.65 -3.10
CA ASP A 121 10.29 17.69 -2.64
C ASP A 121 9.71 16.32 -2.24
N ASP A 122 8.42 16.10 -2.44
CA ASP A 122 7.80 14.79 -2.20
C ASP A 122 8.14 13.80 -3.33
N LEU A 123 8.38 12.55 -2.95
CA LEU A 123 8.52 11.42 -3.88
C LEU A 123 7.37 10.44 -3.67
N LEU A 124 6.54 10.27 -4.68
CA LEU A 124 5.54 9.23 -4.74
C LEU A 124 6.11 7.96 -5.40
N ILE A 125 5.96 6.82 -4.75
CA ILE A 125 6.22 5.50 -5.35
C ILE A 125 4.93 4.69 -5.31
N ILE A 126 4.52 4.15 -6.46
CA ILE A 126 3.38 3.23 -6.60
C ILE A 126 3.91 1.90 -7.09
N THR A 127 3.58 0.84 -6.37
CA THR A 127 3.95 -0.53 -6.72
C THR A 127 2.92 -1.53 -6.17
N ALA A 128 3.15 -2.82 -6.35
CA ALA A 128 2.43 -3.88 -5.67
C ALA A 128 3.43 -4.82 -4.98
N ASP A 129 3.00 -5.52 -3.94
CA ASP A 129 3.80 -6.49 -3.19
C ASP A 129 3.83 -7.87 -3.87
N HIS A 130 2.81 -8.19 -4.69
CA HIS A 130 2.72 -9.41 -5.50
C HIS A 130 1.69 -9.25 -6.62
N GLY A 131 1.67 -10.20 -7.55
CA GLY A 131 0.60 -10.35 -8.55
C GLY A 131 -0.63 -11.02 -7.95
N ASN A 132 -1.81 -10.66 -8.43
CA ASN A 132 -3.05 -11.36 -8.20
C ASN A 132 -4.01 -11.14 -9.37
N ASP A 133 -3.74 -11.81 -10.49
CA ASP A 133 -4.53 -11.70 -11.73
C ASP A 133 -5.96 -12.23 -11.51
N PRO A 134 -6.97 -11.37 -11.60
CA PRO A 134 -8.37 -11.78 -11.41
C PRO A 134 -8.91 -12.64 -12.55
N THR A 135 -8.16 -12.82 -13.65
CA THR A 135 -8.53 -13.71 -14.76
C THR A 135 -7.94 -15.12 -14.64
N HIS A 136 -6.99 -15.31 -13.71
CA HIS A 136 -6.33 -16.59 -13.50
C HIS A 136 -7.25 -17.60 -12.82
N THR A 137 -6.95 -18.90 -12.98
CA THR A 137 -7.67 -19.99 -12.29
C THR A 137 -7.20 -20.15 -10.85
N GLY A 138 -8.07 -20.69 -9.98
CA GLY A 138 -7.76 -20.85 -8.55
C GLY A 138 -7.93 -19.56 -7.75
N THR A 139 -7.45 -19.55 -6.51
CA THR A 139 -7.63 -18.45 -5.55
C THR A 139 -6.32 -17.90 -4.99
N ASP A 140 -5.18 -18.47 -5.40
CA ASP A 140 -3.86 -18.07 -4.90
C ASP A 140 -3.33 -16.85 -5.67
N HIS A 141 -2.32 -16.20 -5.13
CA HIS A 141 -1.59 -15.13 -5.80
C HIS A 141 -0.96 -15.64 -7.10
N THR A 142 -0.77 -14.74 -8.04
CA THR A 142 -0.15 -15.02 -9.32
C THR A 142 1.24 -14.38 -9.40
N ARG A 143 2.02 -14.66 -10.44
CA ARG A 143 3.46 -14.38 -10.48
C ARG A 143 3.85 -13.36 -11.56
N GLU A 144 2.96 -12.44 -11.85
CA GLU A 144 3.27 -11.34 -12.75
C GLU A 144 4.33 -10.41 -12.14
N GLN A 145 5.10 -9.78 -13.00
CA GLN A 145 5.88 -8.63 -12.60
C GLN A 145 4.95 -7.52 -12.12
N VAL A 146 5.30 -6.89 -11.02
CA VAL A 146 4.51 -5.79 -10.47
C VAL A 146 4.90 -4.46 -11.12
N PRO A 147 3.97 -3.50 -11.24
CA PRO A 147 4.30 -2.18 -11.74
C PRO A 147 5.20 -1.44 -10.74
N PHE A 148 6.01 -0.54 -11.25
CA PHE A 148 6.75 0.44 -10.46
C PHE A 148 6.64 1.80 -11.12
N PHE A 149 6.08 2.76 -10.41
CA PHE A 149 6.00 4.16 -10.83
C PHE A 149 6.64 5.04 -9.76
N ALA A 150 7.47 5.97 -10.19
CA ALA A 150 8.03 7.01 -9.33
C ALA A 150 7.69 8.38 -9.91
N TYR A 151 7.22 9.29 -9.07
CA TYR A 151 6.84 10.64 -9.46
C TYR A 151 7.17 11.64 -8.36
N SER A 152 7.68 12.80 -8.76
CA SER A 152 7.79 13.98 -7.92
C SER A 152 7.38 15.21 -8.72
N PRO A 153 6.74 16.23 -8.13
CA PRO A 153 6.46 17.48 -8.83
C PRO A 153 7.70 18.17 -9.40
N SER A 154 8.87 17.93 -8.79
CA SER A 154 10.17 18.48 -9.25
C SER A 154 10.85 17.67 -10.34
N MET A 155 10.31 16.50 -10.75
CA MET A 155 10.89 15.73 -11.83
C MET A 155 10.74 16.43 -13.17
N GLU A 156 11.87 16.61 -13.89
CA GLU A 156 11.89 17.12 -15.24
C GLU A 156 11.88 15.97 -16.24
N GLY A 157 10.81 15.90 -17.04
CA GLY A 157 10.65 14.89 -18.08
C GLY A 157 10.16 13.53 -17.57
N ASP A 158 10.06 12.60 -18.51
CA ASP A 158 9.74 11.19 -18.30
C ASP A 158 10.97 10.29 -18.46
N GLY A 159 10.94 9.14 -17.85
CA GLY A 159 12.02 8.17 -17.93
C GLY A 159 11.49 6.75 -17.79
N LYS A 160 12.31 5.79 -18.18
CA LYS A 160 12.07 4.38 -17.97
C LYS A 160 13.17 3.80 -17.09
N LEU A 161 12.77 3.26 -15.94
CA LEU A 161 13.67 2.49 -15.08
C LEU A 161 13.85 1.08 -15.66
N GLN A 162 15.01 0.49 -15.40
CA GLN A 162 15.25 -0.92 -15.72
C GLN A 162 14.45 -1.81 -14.75
N ASP A 163 14.02 -2.97 -15.26
CA ASP A 163 13.38 -3.98 -14.43
C ASP A 163 14.33 -4.42 -13.32
N SER A 164 13.79 -4.65 -12.14
CA SER A 164 14.56 -5.10 -10.97
C SER A 164 14.13 -6.50 -10.56
N ASP A 165 15.10 -7.34 -10.19
CA ASP A 165 14.85 -8.69 -9.68
C ASP A 165 14.47 -8.73 -8.19
N THR A 166 14.37 -7.56 -7.54
CA THR A 166 14.12 -7.48 -6.10
C THR A 166 13.35 -6.22 -5.71
N PHE A 167 12.48 -6.33 -4.72
CA PHE A 167 11.83 -5.19 -4.07
C PHE A 167 12.78 -4.37 -3.18
N ALA A 168 13.96 -4.89 -2.85
CA ALA A 168 14.92 -4.23 -1.97
C ALA A 168 15.36 -2.85 -2.49
N VAL A 169 15.26 -2.61 -3.81
CA VAL A 169 15.56 -1.31 -4.41
C VAL A 169 14.71 -0.18 -3.83
N ILE A 170 13.45 -0.45 -3.47
CA ILE A 170 12.55 0.54 -2.87
C ILE A 170 13.06 0.93 -1.48
N GLY A 171 13.30 -0.05 -0.61
CA GLY A 171 13.84 0.19 0.73
C GLY A 171 15.22 0.87 0.70
N ALA A 172 16.09 0.49 -0.23
CA ALA A 172 17.40 1.10 -0.40
C ALA A 172 17.35 2.54 -0.92
N THR A 173 16.29 2.90 -1.65
CA THR A 173 16.09 4.28 -2.11
C THR A 173 15.59 5.19 -0.98
N ILE A 174 14.79 4.64 -0.08
CA ILE A 174 14.16 5.37 1.02
C ILE A 174 15.11 5.55 2.21
N ALA A 175 15.98 4.56 2.48
CA ALA A 175 16.94 4.56 3.57
C ALA A 175 18.22 5.32 3.21
#